data_9000a262542d5e6316ffcd22dcc3047e
#
_entry.id   9000a262542d5e6316ffcd22dcc3047e
#
_cell.length_a   1.000
_cell.length_b   1.000
_cell.length_c   1.000
_cell.angle_alpha   90.00
_cell.angle_beta   90.00
_cell.angle_gamma   90.00
#
_symmetry.space_group_name_H-M   'P 1'
#
loop_
_entity.id
_entity.type
_entity.pdbx_description
1 polymer ?
#
loop_
_entity_poly.entity_id
_entity_poly.type
_entity_poly.pdbx_seq_one_letter_code
_entity_poly.pdbx_strand_id
1 'polypeptide(L)' 'MAGIYEKAQLLRRFPEIGYKYRVEPEGEIRILLYGHYRISYLVKAFGSIDIVGVFHGALDIDKYLP' A
#
# COMPACT_ATOMS: atom_id res chain seq x y z
N MET A 1 -13.18 -9.77 3.01
CA MET A 1 -12.87 -8.58 3.79
C MET A 1 -13.27 -7.32 3.04
N ALA A 2 -14.53 -6.93 3.23
CA ALA A 2 -15.10 -5.80 2.51
C ALA A 2 -14.36 -4.49 2.79
N GLY A 3 -13.92 -4.27 4.03
CA GLY A 3 -13.24 -3.03 4.38
C GLY A 3 -11.91 -2.84 3.65
N ILE A 4 -11.14 -3.91 3.48
CA ILE A 4 -9.88 -3.83 2.76
C ILE A 4 -10.14 -3.59 1.27
N TYR A 5 -11.17 -4.24 0.73
CA TYR A 5 -11.55 -4.02 -0.65
C TYR A 5 -11.95 -2.56 -0.90
N GLU A 6 -12.75 -1.99 0.00
CA GLU A 6 -13.15 -0.60 -0.10
C GLU A 6 -11.97 0.35 -0.03
N LYS A 7 -10.99 0.06 0.84
CA LYS A 7 -9.77 0.87 0.93
C LYS A 7 -8.93 0.75 -0.34
N ALA A 8 -8.88 -0.44 -0.95
CA ALA A 8 -8.18 -0.61 -2.21
C ALA A 8 -8.82 0.20 -3.32
N GLN A 9 -10.16 0.28 -3.35
CA GLN A 9 -10.86 1.14 -4.31
C GLN A 9 -10.55 2.61 -4.08
N LEU A 10 -10.46 3.02 -2.82
CA LEU A 10 -10.13 4.39 -2.47
C LEU A 10 -8.72 4.77 -2.96
N LEU A 11 -7.77 3.83 -2.92
CA LEU A 11 -6.41 4.06 -3.40
C LEU A 11 -6.36 4.39 -4.88
N ARG A 12 -7.28 3.85 -5.68
CA ARG A 12 -7.33 4.16 -7.11
C ARG A 12 -7.66 5.63 -7.35
N ARG A 13 -8.47 6.21 -6.48
CA ARG A 13 -8.88 7.62 -6.60
C ARG A 13 -7.87 8.54 -5.95
N PHE A 14 -7.26 8.11 -4.85
CA PHE A 14 -6.34 8.92 -4.05
C PHE A 14 -5.07 8.12 -3.77
N PRO A 15 -4.20 7.94 -4.78
CA PRO A 15 -3.01 7.11 -4.61
C PRO A 15 -2.03 7.64 -3.57
N GLU A 16 -2.14 8.90 -3.20
CA GLU A 16 -1.24 9.52 -2.22
C GLU A 16 -1.77 9.47 -0.79
N ILE A 17 -2.86 8.73 -0.55
CA ILE A 17 -3.49 8.69 0.77
C ILE A 17 -2.60 8.02 1.82
N GLY A 18 -1.77 7.05 1.41
CA GLY A 18 -0.82 6.42 2.31
C GLY A 18 0.48 7.20 2.36
N TYR A 19 1.32 6.89 3.35
CA TYR A 19 2.61 7.56 3.45
C TYR A 19 3.64 6.87 2.55
N LYS A 20 4.60 7.66 2.04
CA LYS A 20 5.66 7.13 1.20
C LYS A 20 6.60 6.29 2.04
N TYR A 21 6.83 5.06 1.62
CA TYR A 21 7.72 4.14 2.30
C TYR A 21 9.07 4.04 1.60
N ARG A 22 9.06 3.85 0.28
CA ARG A 22 10.28 3.66 -0.49
C ARG A 22 10.03 3.95 -1.97
N VAL A 23 11.02 4.47 -2.65
CA VAL A 23 10.99 4.66 -4.11
C VAL A 23 11.67 3.45 -4.77
N GLU A 24 11.00 2.89 -5.77
CA GLU A 24 11.50 1.78 -6.56
C GLU A 24 11.57 2.21 -8.03
N PRO A 25 12.31 1.47 -8.88
CA PRO A 25 12.37 1.80 -10.30
C PRO A 25 11.02 1.83 -10.99
N GLU A 26 10.09 0.97 -10.57
CA GLU A 26 8.76 0.90 -11.16
C GLU A 26 7.81 1.97 -10.64
N GLY A 27 8.15 2.63 -9.53
CA GLY A 27 7.28 3.62 -8.92
C GLY A 27 7.58 3.80 -7.45
N GLU A 28 6.56 4.14 -6.68
CA GLU A 28 6.76 4.43 -5.27
C GLU A 28 5.90 3.49 -4.41
N ILE A 29 6.52 2.91 -3.39
CA ILE A 29 5.80 2.08 -2.44
C ILE A 29 5.27 2.98 -1.33
N ARG A 30 3.96 2.90 -1.10
CA ARG A 30 3.28 3.64 -0.05
C ARG A 30 2.54 2.67 0.86
N ILE A 31 2.28 3.11 2.07
CA ILE A 31 1.62 2.28 3.07
C ILE A 31 0.42 3.02 3.63
N LEU A 32 -0.72 2.36 3.60
CA LEU A 32 -1.96 2.87 4.17
C LEU A 32 -2.30 2.07 5.42
N LEU A 33 -2.53 2.77 6.52
CA LEU A 33 -2.96 2.13 7.75
C LEU A 33 -4.46 1.90 7.72
N TYR A 34 -4.89 0.69 8.08
CA TYR A 34 -6.30 0.33 8.18
C TYR A 34 -6.51 -0.51 9.41
N GLY A 35 -7.01 0.09 10.49
CA GLY A 35 -7.16 -0.59 11.76
C GLY A 35 -5.80 -1.06 12.25
N HIS A 36 -5.69 -2.38 12.48
CA HIS A 36 -4.44 -3.00 12.90
C HIS A 36 -3.58 -3.48 11.73
N TYR A 37 -3.99 -3.19 10.49
CA TYR A 37 -3.31 -3.68 9.30
C TYR A 37 -2.60 -2.55 8.58
N ARG A 38 -1.55 -2.93 7.84
CA ARG A 38 -0.84 -2.03 6.93
C ARG A 38 -0.99 -2.59 5.53
N ILE A 39 -1.51 -1.76 4.63
CA ILE A 39 -1.68 -2.14 3.23
C ILE A 39 -0.56 -1.47 2.47
N SER A 40 0.37 -2.28 1.93
CA SER A 40 1.44 -1.73 1.11
C SER A 40 1.03 -1.81 -0.36
N TYR A 41 1.29 -0.75 -1.11
CA TYR A 41 0.92 -0.69 -2.51
C TYR A 41 1.98 0.06 -3.30
N LEU A 42 2.10 -0.31 -4.57
CA LEU A 42 3.02 0.32 -5.50
C LEU A 42 2.24 1.24 -6.42
N VAL A 43 2.62 2.50 -6.45
CA VAL A 43 2.05 3.50 -7.36
C VAL A 43 2.99 3.63 -8.54
N LYS A 44 2.56 3.17 -9.71
CA LYS A 44 3.37 3.20 -10.92
C LYS A 44 3.24 4.54 -11.64
N ALA A 45 4.17 4.79 -12.56
CA ALA A 45 4.28 6.05 -13.27
C ALA A 45 3.00 6.47 -14.00
N PHE A 46 2.20 5.50 -14.44
CA PHE A 46 0.97 5.78 -15.19
C PHE A 46 -0.29 5.80 -14.31
N GLY A 47 -0.10 5.83 -13.00
CA GLY A 47 -1.23 5.86 -12.08
C GLY A 47 -1.79 4.49 -11.72
N SER A 48 -1.25 3.42 -12.24
CA SER A 48 -1.64 2.06 -11.86
C SER A 48 -1.20 1.78 -10.45
N ILE A 49 -2.03 1.05 -9.70
CA ILE A 49 -1.73 0.70 -8.32
C ILE A 49 -1.78 -0.81 -8.18
N ASP A 50 -0.70 -1.38 -7.65
CA ASP A 50 -0.64 -2.79 -7.33
C ASP A 50 -0.55 -2.96 -5.82
N ILE A 51 -1.40 -3.78 -5.25
CA ILE A 51 -1.31 -4.12 -3.85
C ILE A 51 -0.14 -5.09 -3.68
N VAL A 52 0.87 -4.68 -2.92
CA VAL A 52 2.05 -5.51 -2.68
C VAL A 52 1.78 -6.50 -1.57
N GLY A 53 1.12 -6.06 -0.51
CA GLY A 53 0.81 -6.94 0.60
C GLY A 53 -0.05 -6.27 1.64
N VAL A 54 -0.64 -7.09 2.51
CA VAL A 54 -1.39 -6.63 3.66
C VAL A 54 -0.74 -7.26 4.89
N PHE A 55 -0.28 -6.44 5.82
CA PHE A 55 0.47 -6.89 6.98
C PHE A 55 -0.22 -6.48 8.25
N HIS A 56 -0.20 -7.38 9.24
CA HIS A 56 -0.66 -7.03 10.58
C HIS A 56 0.32 -6.03 11.18
N GLY A 57 -0.18 -5.06 11.94
CA GLY A 57 0.66 -3.98 12.44
C GLY A 57 1.82 -4.39 13.34
N ALA A 58 1.75 -5.60 13.92
CA ALA A 58 2.83 -6.13 14.75
C ALA A 58 3.98 -6.74 13.94
N LEU A 59 3.81 -6.95 12.63
CA LEU A 59 4.83 -7.56 11.80
C LEU A 59 5.87 -6.51 11.37
N ASP A 60 7.12 -6.97 11.28
CA ASP A 60 8.20 -6.15 10.76
C ASP A 60 8.11 -6.17 9.24
N ILE A 61 7.56 -5.11 8.68
CA ILE A 61 7.29 -5.01 7.25
C ILE A 61 8.57 -5.04 6.41
N ASP A 62 9.69 -4.59 6.97
CA ASP A 62 10.96 -4.57 6.25
C ASP A 62 11.46 -5.95 5.88
N LYS A 63 11.01 -6.98 6.60
CA LYS A 63 11.37 -8.36 6.29
C LYS A 63 10.58 -8.93 5.12
N TYR A 64 9.45 -8.32 4.78
CA TYR A 64 8.54 -8.86 3.78
C TYR A 64 8.51 -8.09 2.48
N LEU A 65 8.94 -6.83 2.49
CA LEU A 65 9.02 -6.03 1.26
C LEU A 65 10.40 -6.18 0.64
N PRO A 66 10.47 -6.37 -0.67
CA PRO A 66 11.75 -6.50 -1.36
C PRO A 66 12.61 -5.27 -1.32
#